data_8d3d28a5bb1c7ed1feea7a900349e2b3
#
_entry.id   8d3d28a5bb1c7ed1feea7a900349e2b3
#
_cell.length_a   1.000
_cell.length_b   1.000
_cell.length_c   1.000
_cell.angle_alpha   90.00
_cell.angle_beta   90.00
_cell.angle_gamma   90.00
#
_symmetry.space_group_name_H-M   'P 1'
#
loop_
_entity.id
_entity.type
_entity.pdbx_description
1 polymer ?
#
loop_
_entity_poly.entity_id
_entity_poly.type
_entity_poly.pdbx_seq_one_letter_code
_entity_poly.pdbx_strand_id
1 'polypeptide(L)'
;MKVMMRICSLLLTATAVVAQYKSQPTGDPPSEAAAPILGAVNKTGTKVVAENGTAYAEIWLRSTMPTGPNTGESSVTLPTIPAGALLGLLRFPAKGSDRRGQTIAPGVYTLRYGNYPVNGNHQGASPQRDFLVLAPAALDKSADALADFDALMELSRKASGTPHPAVLSFWKSDADQKSGFEKQGEKDWVLTTKLGDTLVSIILIGAAE
;
A
#
# COMPACT_ATOMS: atom_id res chain seq x y z
N MET A 1 34.70 -43.73 44.15
CA MET A 1 33.51 -43.77 43.29
C MET A 1 33.17 -42.33 42.91
N LYS A 2 33.54 -41.85 41.67
CA LYS A 2 33.26 -40.48 41.21
C LYS A 2 31.99 -40.53 40.32
N VAL A 3 30.94 -39.90 40.78
CA VAL A 3 29.68 -39.72 40.03
C VAL A 3 29.86 -38.54 39.09
N MET A 4 29.87 -38.82 37.79
CA MET A 4 29.97 -37.82 36.73
C MET A 4 28.54 -37.39 36.35
N MET A 5 28.16 -36.21 36.78
CA MET A 5 26.86 -35.59 36.46
C MET A 5 26.94 -35.03 35.07
N ARG A 6 26.22 -35.65 34.10
CA ARG A 6 26.07 -35.14 32.74
C ARG A 6 24.95 -34.08 32.75
N ILE A 7 25.33 -32.82 32.54
CA ILE A 7 24.41 -31.72 32.29
C ILE A 7 24.00 -31.82 30.84
N CYS A 8 22.74 -32.18 30.62
CA CYS A 8 22.14 -32.16 29.25
C CYS A 8 21.60 -30.75 29.00
N SER A 9 22.36 -29.93 28.25
CA SER A 9 21.89 -28.60 27.83
C SER A 9 20.85 -28.77 26.74
N LEU A 10 19.60 -28.47 27.05
CA LEU A 10 18.49 -28.40 26.11
C LEU A 10 18.59 -27.06 25.37
N LEU A 11 19.05 -27.08 24.11
CA LEU A 11 18.99 -25.93 23.23
C LEU A 11 17.53 -25.73 22.78
N LEU A 12 16.86 -24.73 23.36
CA LEU A 12 15.59 -24.24 22.83
C LEU A 12 15.88 -23.44 21.55
N THR A 13 15.64 -24.03 20.39
CA THR A 13 15.59 -23.29 19.12
C THR A 13 14.26 -22.54 19.05
N ALA A 14 14.29 -21.24 19.29
CA ALA A 14 13.16 -20.37 19.01
C ALA A 14 13.01 -20.25 17.48
N THR A 15 12.05 -20.98 16.90
CA THR A 15 11.61 -20.74 15.51
C THR A 15 10.87 -19.43 15.46
N ALA A 16 11.44 -18.42 14.80
CA ALA A 16 10.71 -17.19 14.50
C ALA A 16 9.52 -17.55 13.60
N VAL A 17 8.31 -17.43 14.13
CA VAL A 17 7.09 -17.54 13.32
C VAL A 17 7.02 -16.30 12.44
N VAL A 18 7.38 -16.45 11.18
CA VAL A 18 7.19 -15.40 10.17
C VAL A 18 5.68 -15.28 9.95
N ALA A 19 5.10 -14.12 10.27
CA ALA A 19 3.69 -13.87 10.00
C ALA A 19 3.39 -14.13 8.52
N GLN A 20 2.44 -15.02 8.25
CA GLN A 20 1.96 -15.29 6.90
C GLN A 20 0.68 -14.49 6.66
N TYR A 21 0.57 -13.94 5.46
CA TYR A 21 -0.60 -13.19 5.03
C TYR A 21 -1.18 -13.83 3.76
N LYS A 22 -2.49 -13.67 3.59
CA LYS A 22 -3.22 -14.14 2.40
C LYS A 22 -4.14 -13.04 1.91
N SER A 23 -4.37 -13.00 0.59
CA SER A 23 -5.41 -12.16 0.01
C SER A 23 -6.66 -12.98 -0.28
N GLN A 24 -7.81 -12.34 -0.16
CA GLN A 24 -9.12 -12.89 -0.53
C GLN A 24 -10.03 -11.76 -1.02
N PRO A 25 -11.06 -12.04 -1.81
CA PRO A 25 -12.05 -11.05 -2.19
C PRO A 25 -12.74 -10.45 -0.95
N THR A 26 -13.11 -9.16 -1.05
CA THR A 26 -13.99 -8.49 -0.10
C THR A 26 -15.17 -7.87 -0.84
N GLY A 27 -16.23 -7.51 -0.11
CA GLY A 27 -17.44 -6.90 -0.69
C GLY A 27 -17.29 -5.45 -1.07
N ASP A 28 -18.39 -4.72 -0.99
CA ASP A 28 -18.50 -3.32 -1.37
C ASP A 28 -17.50 -2.41 -0.64
N PRO A 29 -17.08 -1.30 -1.27
CA PRO A 29 -16.23 -0.31 -0.64
C PRO A 29 -16.94 0.35 0.57
N PRO A 30 -16.18 0.82 1.57
CA PRO A 30 -16.73 1.39 2.80
C PRO A 30 -17.54 2.65 2.52
N SER A 31 -18.75 2.73 3.07
CA SER A 31 -19.70 3.82 2.86
C SER A 31 -19.25 5.19 3.40
N GLU A 32 -18.18 5.22 4.18
CA GLU A 32 -17.54 6.43 4.70
C GLU A 32 -16.90 7.29 3.61
N ALA A 33 -16.57 6.69 2.46
CA ALA A 33 -16.05 7.43 1.32
C ALA A 33 -17.16 8.22 0.61
N ALA A 34 -16.78 9.34 -0.01
CA ALA A 34 -17.74 10.19 -0.74
C ALA A 34 -18.31 9.47 -1.97
N ALA A 35 -19.57 9.77 -2.31
CA ALA A 35 -20.27 9.13 -3.43
C ALA A 35 -19.52 9.18 -4.77
N PRO A 36 -18.85 10.30 -5.17
CA PRO A 36 -18.04 10.32 -6.40
C PRO A 36 -16.89 9.28 -6.37
N ILE A 37 -16.26 9.11 -5.21
CA ILE A 37 -15.18 8.12 -5.03
C ILE A 37 -15.73 6.70 -5.09
N LEU A 38 -16.84 6.42 -4.40
CA LEU A 38 -17.54 5.13 -4.45
C LEU A 38 -17.98 4.74 -5.85
N GLY A 39 -18.36 5.73 -6.67
CA GLY A 39 -18.71 5.54 -8.08
C GLY A 39 -17.52 5.22 -8.99
N ALA A 40 -16.30 5.57 -8.58
CA ALA A 40 -15.09 5.40 -9.37
C ALA A 40 -14.35 4.09 -9.11
N VAL A 41 -14.55 3.46 -7.94
CA VAL A 41 -13.87 2.22 -7.55
C VAL A 41 -14.69 0.98 -7.85
N ASN A 42 -14.02 -0.16 -7.94
CA ASN A 42 -14.67 -1.46 -8.09
C ASN A 42 -15.57 -1.77 -6.88
N LYS A 43 -16.67 -2.47 -7.12
CA LYS A 43 -17.58 -2.95 -6.07
C LYS A 43 -17.03 -4.11 -5.25
N THR A 44 -16.07 -4.84 -5.82
CA THR A 44 -15.36 -5.91 -5.13
C THR A 44 -13.92 -5.50 -4.92
N GLY A 45 -13.45 -5.57 -3.69
CA GLY A 45 -12.08 -5.28 -3.31
C GLY A 45 -11.28 -6.53 -2.99
N THR A 46 -10.07 -6.30 -2.52
CA THR A 46 -9.16 -7.33 -1.98
C THR A 46 -8.93 -7.08 -0.50
N LYS A 47 -9.13 -8.10 0.32
CA LYS A 47 -8.82 -8.10 1.74
C LYS A 47 -7.55 -8.90 2.00
N VAL A 48 -6.63 -8.34 2.76
CA VAL A 48 -5.44 -9.00 3.27
C VAL A 48 -5.69 -9.43 4.70
N VAL A 49 -5.48 -10.71 4.97
CA VAL A 49 -5.66 -11.30 6.30
C VAL A 49 -4.37 -11.98 6.76
N ALA A 50 -4.08 -11.87 8.04
CA ALA A 50 -3.03 -12.64 8.69
C ALA A 50 -3.46 -14.11 8.82
N GLU A 51 -2.51 -15.00 9.15
CA GLU A 51 -2.75 -16.44 9.30
C GLU A 51 -3.87 -16.76 10.31
N ASN A 52 -3.99 -15.97 11.37
CA ASN A 52 -5.05 -16.10 12.36
C ASN A 52 -6.43 -15.58 11.90
N GLY A 53 -6.57 -15.18 10.63
CA GLY A 53 -7.80 -14.64 10.05
C GLY A 53 -8.06 -13.15 10.34
N THR A 54 -7.21 -12.47 11.11
CA THR A 54 -7.37 -11.04 11.37
C THR A 54 -7.15 -10.23 10.10
N ALA A 55 -8.09 -9.35 9.75
CA ALA A 55 -7.95 -8.46 8.61
C ALA A 55 -6.89 -7.40 8.90
N TYR A 56 -5.89 -7.30 8.02
CA TYR A 56 -4.86 -6.26 8.06
C TYR A 56 -5.29 -5.02 7.28
N ALA A 57 -5.69 -5.23 6.01
CA ALA A 57 -6.08 -4.15 5.10
C ALA A 57 -7.12 -4.63 4.10
N GLU A 58 -7.91 -3.71 3.57
CA GLU A 58 -8.84 -3.94 2.47
C GLU A 58 -8.66 -2.82 1.45
N ILE A 59 -8.62 -3.16 0.15
CA ILE A 59 -8.31 -2.24 -0.93
C ILE A 59 -9.31 -2.39 -2.08
N TRP A 60 -9.77 -1.26 -2.62
CA TRP A 60 -10.64 -1.16 -3.80
C TRP A 60 -10.01 -0.21 -4.79
N LEU A 61 -9.48 -0.74 -5.88
CA LEU A 61 -8.91 0.10 -6.94
C LEU A 61 -9.99 0.58 -7.91
N ARG A 62 -9.68 1.63 -8.65
CA ARG A 62 -10.57 2.13 -9.71
C ARG A 62 -10.86 1.05 -10.75
N SER A 63 -12.09 1.08 -11.26
CA SER A 63 -12.52 0.23 -12.38
C SER A 63 -11.85 0.59 -13.70
N THR A 64 -11.40 1.85 -13.84
CA THR A 64 -10.68 2.36 -15.03
C THR A 64 -9.45 3.13 -14.58
N MET A 65 -8.34 2.96 -15.33
CA MET A 65 -7.11 3.72 -15.09
C MET A 65 -7.32 5.18 -15.49
N PRO A 66 -7.02 6.16 -14.61
CA PRO A 66 -6.96 7.56 -15.01
C PRO A 66 -5.84 7.75 -16.02
N THR A 67 -6.11 8.48 -17.09
CA THR A 67 -5.15 8.69 -18.18
C THR A 67 -5.07 10.18 -18.54
N GLY A 68 -3.87 10.68 -18.65
CA GLY A 68 -3.52 12.02 -19.12
C GLY A 68 -2.34 11.99 -20.09
N PRO A 69 -1.76 13.14 -20.40
CA PRO A 69 -0.54 13.23 -21.21
C PRO A 69 0.61 12.46 -20.54
N ASN A 70 1.47 11.86 -21.36
CA ASN A 70 2.71 11.27 -20.86
C ASN A 70 3.61 12.37 -20.28
N THR A 71 3.99 12.24 -19.03
CA THR A 71 4.81 13.24 -18.33
C THR A 71 6.27 13.25 -18.78
N GLY A 72 6.76 12.20 -19.44
CA GLY A 72 8.17 12.03 -19.81
C GLY A 72 9.11 11.85 -18.61
N GLU A 73 8.58 11.67 -17.40
CA GLU A 73 9.36 11.47 -16.19
C GLU A 73 10.18 10.18 -16.22
N SER A 74 11.46 10.29 -15.87
CA SER A 74 12.36 9.14 -15.79
C SER A 74 12.05 8.27 -14.57
N SER A 75 12.29 6.96 -14.69
CA SER A 75 12.09 5.98 -13.60
C SER A 75 10.65 5.94 -13.04
N VAL A 76 9.67 6.23 -13.91
CA VAL A 76 8.23 6.14 -13.65
C VAL A 76 7.67 5.04 -14.53
N THR A 77 6.89 4.14 -13.97
CA THR A 77 6.32 2.97 -14.67
C THR A 77 4.95 3.26 -15.28
N LEU A 78 4.26 4.29 -14.78
CA LEU A 78 2.91 4.71 -15.20
C LEU A 78 2.86 6.22 -15.57
N PRO A 79 3.65 6.66 -16.56
CA PRO A 79 3.85 8.09 -16.87
C PRO A 79 2.63 8.80 -17.43
N THR A 80 1.55 8.09 -17.74
CA THR A 80 0.28 8.66 -18.21
C THR A 80 -0.74 8.88 -17.12
N ILE A 81 -0.49 8.45 -15.88
CA ILE A 81 -1.38 8.74 -14.76
C ILE A 81 -1.10 10.17 -14.28
N PRO A 82 -2.12 11.05 -14.24
CA PRO A 82 -1.95 12.40 -13.71
C PRO A 82 -1.57 12.39 -12.24
N ALA A 83 -0.66 13.27 -11.83
CA ALA A 83 -0.34 13.47 -10.42
C ALA A 83 -1.61 13.84 -9.63
N GLY A 84 -1.76 13.30 -8.42
CA GLY A 84 -2.94 13.47 -7.59
C GLY A 84 -4.18 12.69 -8.03
N ALA A 85 -4.10 11.90 -9.11
CA ALA A 85 -5.23 11.09 -9.56
C ALA A 85 -5.67 10.09 -8.48
N LEU A 86 -6.97 9.96 -8.25
CA LEU A 86 -7.53 8.90 -7.41
C LEU A 86 -7.29 7.54 -8.07
N LEU A 87 -6.68 6.61 -7.36
CA LEU A 87 -6.47 5.22 -7.81
C LEU A 87 -7.31 4.20 -7.05
N GLY A 88 -7.80 4.56 -5.85
CA GLY A 88 -8.60 3.64 -5.06
C GLY A 88 -8.89 4.10 -3.65
N LEU A 89 -9.38 3.14 -2.86
CA LEU A 89 -9.60 3.24 -1.42
C LEU A 89 -8.81 2.15 -0.70
N LEU A 90 -8.34 2.48 0.49
CA LEU A 90 -7.71 1.56 1.44
C LEU A 90 -8.41 1.68 2.78
N ARG A 91 -8.76 0.56 3.41
CA ARG A 91 -9.22 0.52 4.79
C ARG A 91 -8.24 -0.25 5.64
N PHE A 92 -7.84 0.33 6.77
CA PHE A 92 -7.18 -0.36 7.85
C PHE A 92 -8.20 -0.61 8.98
N PRO A 93 -8.63 -1.87 9.21
CA PRO A 93 -9.54 -2.20 10.32
C PRO A 93 -8.93 -1.99 11.71
N ALA A 94 -7.62 -2.13 11.80
CA ALA A 94 -6.78 -1.86 12.97
C ALA A 94 -5.63 -0.93 12.56
N LYS A 95 -4.60 -0.76 13.40
CA LYS A 95 -3.40 0.00 13.02
C LYS A 95 -2.71 -0.63 11.83
N GLY A 96 -2.47 0.17 10.80
CA GLY A 96 -1.64 -0.18 9.65
C GLY A 96 -0.27 0.48 9.71
N SER A 97 0.51 0.34 8.65
CA SER A 97 1.77 1.05 8.45
C SER A 97 1.91 1.50 7.00
N ASP A 98 2.68 2.54 6.80
CA ASP A 98 3.08 2.99 5.47
C ASP A 98 4.50 2.50 5.11
N ARG A 99 4.99 2.87 3.91
CA ARG A 99 6.32 2.48 3.42
C ARG A 99 7.46 3.09 4.25
N ARG A 100 7.23 4.17 4.98
CA ARG A 100 8.20 4.78 5.90
C ARG A 100 8.24 4.14 7.28
N GLY A 101 7.38 3.15 7.54
CA GLY A 101 7.22 2.53 8.85
C GLY A 101 6.39 3.38 9.83
N GLN A 102 5.72 4.43 9.35
CA GLN A 102 4.82 5.24 10.19
C GLN A 102 3.57 4.45 10.52
N THR A 103 3.10 4.54 11.75
CA THR A 103 1.83 3.94 12.15
C THR A 103 0.67 4.73 11.55
N ILE A 104 -0.22 4.07 10.82
CA ILE A 104 -1.45 4.62 10.28
C ILE A 104 -2.62 4.18 11.16
N ALA A 105 -3.44 5.14 11.57
CA ALA A 105 -4.62 4.86 12.39
C ALA A 105 -5.64 3.97 11.66
N PRO A 106 -6.50 3.23 12.39
CA PRO A 106 -7.67 2.58 11.77
C PRO A 106 -8.53 3.61 11.06
N GLY A 107 -9.01 3.28 9.85
CA GLY A 107 -9.83 4.20 9.06
C GLY A 107 -9.83 3.89 7.57
N VAL A 108 -10.51 4.76 6.84
CA VAL A 108 -10.62 4.71 5.37
C VAL A 108 -9.82 5.84 4.76
N TYR A 109 -9.01 5.49 3.76
CA TYR A 109 -8.09 6.39 3.07
C TYR A 109 -8.31 6.31 1.57
N THR A 110 -8.22 7.43 0.88
CA THR A 110 -8.06 7.46 -0.57
C THR A 110 -6.61 7.18 -0.92
N LEU A 111 -6.41 6.53 -2.05
CA LEU A 111 -5.10 6.27 -2.65
C LEU A 111 -4.93 7.21 -3.84
N ARG A 112 -3.98 8.14 -3.72
CA ARG A 112 -3.68 9.14 -4.74
C ARG A 112 -2.32 8.86 -5.37
N TYR A 113 -2.22 9.01 -6.69
CA TYR A 113 -0.97 8.79 -7.41
C TYR A 113 0.00 9.95 -7.24
N GLY A 114 1.27 9.64 -7.06
CA GLY A 114 2.37 10.60 -7.02
C GLY A 114 3.68 10.02 -7.51
N ASN A 115 4.66 10.90 -7.72
CA ASN A 115 6.02 10.51 -8.04
C ASN A 115 7.00 11.11 -7.03
N TYR A 116 7.95 10.32 -6.56
CA TYR A 116 9.03 10.84 -5.73
C TYR A 116 9.81 11.92 -6.49
N PRO A 117 10.14 13.05 -5.84
CA PRO A 117 10.93 14.10 -6.47
C PRO A 117 12.34 13.62 -6.83
N VAL A 118 12.90 14.16 -7.92
CA VAL A 118 14.27 13.87 -8.38
C VAL A 118 15.27 14.77 -7.63
N ASN A 119 15.34 14.65 -6.31
CA ASN A 119 16.23 15.45 -5.47
C ASN A 119 17.22 14.61 -4.65
N GLY A 120 17.27 13.29 -4.90
CA GLY A 120 18.14 12.35 -4.20
C GLY A 120 17.67 11.92 -2.79
N ASN A 121 16.65 12.55 -2.23
CA ASN A 121 16.22 12.29 -0.85
C ASN A 121 15.42 10.99 -0.65
N HIS A 122 15.03 10.32 -1.73
CA HIS A 122 14.16 9.12 -1.67
C HIS A 122 14.81 7.91 -2.38
N GLN A 123 16.13 7.94 -2.60
CA GLN A 123 16.84 6.81 -3.18
C GLN A 123 16.75 5.59 -2.26
N GLY A 124 16.37 4.44 -2.81
CA GLY A 124 16.20 3.20 -2.06
C GLY A 124 14.83 3.01 -1.40
N ALA A 125 13.97 4.04 -1.33
CA ALA A 125 12.64 3.92 -0.76
C ALA A 125 11.72 3.02 -1.61
N SER A 126 11.93 3.00 -2.93
CA SER A 126 11.21 2.16 -3.89
C SER A 126 12.10 1.89 -5.10
N PRO A 127 11.94 0.76 -5.80
CA PRO A 127 12.66 0.47 -7.05
C PRO A 127 12.41 1.50 -8.15
N GLN A 128 11.27 2.18 -8.11
CA GLN A 128 10.82 3.21 -9.05
C GLN A 128 10.22 4.39 -8.29
N ARG A 129 9.91 5.47 -9.04
CA ARG A 129 9.42 6.71 -8.44
C ARG A 129 7.92 6.78 -8.22
N ASP A 130 7.16 5.83 -8.77
CA ASP A 130 5.71 5.76 -8.55
C ASP A 130 5.40 5.45 -7.09
N PHE A 131 4.42 6.13 -6.51
CA PHE A 131 3.92 5.82 -5.17
C PHE A 131 2.45 6.20 -5.02
N LEU A 132 1.82 5.64 -3.99
CA LEU A 132 0.47 6.01 -3.56
C LEU A 132 0.56 6.88 -2.32
N VAL A 133 -0.18 7.98 -2.33
CA VAL A 133 -0.35 8.89 -1.19
C VAL A 133 -1.67 8.53 -0.52
N LEU A 134 -1.65 8.30 0.79
CA LEU A 134 -2.84 8.08 1.59
C LEU A 134 -3.39 9.43 2.06
N ALA A 135 -4.69 9.67 1.84
CA ALA A 135 -5.39 10.80 2.43
C ALA A 135 -6.67 10.31 3.14
N PRO A 136 -7.03 10.85 4.33
CA PRO A 136 -8.25 10.42 5.02
C PRO A 136 -9.48 10.65 4.14
N ALA A 137 -10.26 9.59 3.85
CA ALA A 137 -11.44 9.66 3.00
C ALA A 137 -12.53 10.62 3.57
N ALA A 138 -12.48 10.89 4.88
CA ALA A 138 -13.31 11.89 5.51
C ALA A 138 -13.02 13.33 5.03
N LEU A 139 -11.82 13.61 4.56
CA LEU A 139 -11.36 14.91 4.10
C LEU A 139 -11.23 15.00 2.57
N ASP A 140 -10.92 13.90 1.92
CA ASP A 140 -10.79 13.80 0.47
C ASP A 140 -12.14 13.33 -0.13
N LYS A 141 -12.82 14.23 -0.85
CA LYS A 141 -14.18 14.00 -1.35
C LYS A 141 -14.31 13.94 -2.87
N SER A 142 -13.22 14.20 -3.62
CA SER A 142 -13.25 14.25 -5.07
C SER A 142 -12.78 12.95 -5.72
N ALA A 143 -13.42 12.55 -6.82
CA ALA A 143 -12.89 11.52 -7.71
C ALA A 143 -11.91 12.08 -8.75
N ASP A 144 -11.85 13.42 -8.89
CA ASP A 144 -10.93 14.09 -9.80
C ASP A 144 -9.51 14.14 -9.26
N ALA A 145 -8.54 14.43 -10.11
CA ALA A 145 -7.15 14.57 -9.67
C ALA A 145 -6.99 15.81 -8.79
N LEU A 146 -6.27 15.66 -7.69
CA LEU A 146 -5.81 16.75 -6.84
C LEU A 146 -4.49 17.27 -7.41
N ALA A 147 -4.57 18.27 -8.28
CA ALA A 147 -3.42 18.80 -9.01
C ALA A 147 -2.43 19.57 -8.11
N ASP A 148 -2.88 20.08 -6.97
CA ASP A 148 -2.03 20.76 -5.99
C ASP A 148 -1.29 19.73 -5.14
N PHE A 149 0.00 19.57 -5.40
CA PHE A 149 0.86 18.64 -4.70
C PHE A 149 0.99 18.97 -3.21
N ASP A 150 1.10 20.25 -2.85
CA ASP A 150 1.27 20.68 -1.46
C ASP A 150 0.00 20.41 -0.65
N ALA A 151 -1.17 20.68 -1.23
CA ALA A 151 -2.46 20.35 -0.63
C ALA A 151 -2.62 18.83 -0.42
N LEU A 152 -2.19 18.01 -1.38
CA LEU A 152 -2.20 16.55 -1.24
C LEU A 152 -1.25 16.08 -0.12
N MET A 153 -0.06 16.67 -0.01
CA MET A 153 0.88 16.35 1.07
C MET A 153 0.31 16.74 2.44
N GLU A 154 -0.38 17.88 2.54
CA GLU A 154 -1.05 18.28 3.78
C GLU A 154 -2.16 17.30 4.20
N LEU A 155 -2.98 16.84 3.25
CA LEU A 155 -3.98 15.81 3.53
C LEU A 155 -3.31 14.51 4.01
N SER A 156 -2.20 14.14 3.39
CA SER A 156 -1.49 12.91 3.72
C SER A 156 -0.82 12.97 5.09
N ARG A 157 -0.32 14.12 5.53
CA ARG A 157 0.18 14.30 6.90
C ARG A 157 -0.90 14.07 7.96
N LYS A 158 -2.17 14.33 7.62
CA LYS A 158 -3.31 13.98 8.50
C LYS A 158 -3.55 12.47 8.58
N ALA A 159 -3.18 11.72 7.54
CA ALA A 159 -3.23 10.26 7.57
C ALA A 159 -2.12 9.66 8.43
N SER A 160 -0.90 10.17 8.32
CA SER A 160 0.26 9.70 9.11
C SER A 160 0.26 10.23 10.55
N GLY A 161 -0.34 11.39 10.79
CA GLY A 161 -0.23 12.11 12.06
C GLY A 161 1.18 12.64 12.34
N THR A 162 2.04 12.75 11.31
CA THR A 162 3.43 13.20 11.39
C THR A 162 3.72 14.33 10.39
N PRO A 163 4.90 14.99 10.45
CA PRO A 163 5.31 15.95 9.43
C PRO A 163 5.54 15.33 8.04
N HIS A 164 5.55 14.00 7.91
CA HIS A 164 5.76 13.29 6.65
C HIS A 164 4.47 12.70 6.11
N PRO A 165 4.23 12.73 4.78
CA PRO A 165 3.07 12.08 4.16
C PRO A 165 3.09 10.57 4.38
N ALA A 166 1.91 9.96 4.42
CA ALA A 166 1.73 8.51 4.42
C ALA A 166 1.76 8.00 2.99
N VAL A 167 2.66 7.06 2.68
CA VAL A 167 2.90 6.59 1.31
C VAL A 167 3.07 5.07 1.23
N LEU A 168 2.69 4.49 0.08
CA LEU A 168 2.95 3.09 -0.27
C LEU A 168 3.72 3.04 -1.59
N SER A 169 4.68 2.11 -1.70
CA SER A 169 5.33 1.84 -2.98
C SER A 169 4.34 1.23 -3.96
N PHE A 170 4.39 1.68 -5.21
CA PHE A 170 3.45 1.33 -6.26
C PHE A 170 4.16 1.32 -7.62
N TRP A 171 3.82 0.36 -8.50
CA TRP A 171 4.38 0.29 -9.85
C TRP A 171 3.53 -0.54 -10.79
N LYS A 172 3.76 -0.39 -12.09
CA LYS A 172 3.23 -1.29 -13.11
C LYS A 172 3.95 -2.63 -13.02
N SER A 173 3.20 -3.70 -12.85
CA SER A 173 3.75 -5.07 -12.82
C SER A 173 4.18 -5.53 -14.20
N ASP A 174 5.12 -6.48 -14.25
CA ASP A 174 5.49 -7.15 -15.48
C ASP A 174 4.33 -8.00 -16.03
N ALA A 175 4.31 -8.18 -17.35
CA ALA A 175 3.18 -8.83 -18.03
C ALA A 175 3.01 -10.31 -17.68
N ASP A 176 4.05 -10.97 -17.21
CA ASP A 176 4.08 -12.37 -16.80
C ASP A 176 3.76 -12.58 -15.31
N GLN A 177 3.68 -11.49 -14.52
CA GLN A 177 3.25 -11.58 -13.13
C GLN A 177 1.78 -11.98 -13.01
N LYS A 178 1.46 -12.69 -11.92
CA LYS A 178 0.10 -13.10 -11.60
C LYS A 178 -0.46 -12.24 -10.48
N SER A 179 -1.77 -11.98 -10.53
CA SER A 179 -2.47 -11.38 -9.39
C SER A 179 -2.34 -12.27 -8.16
N GLY A 180 -2.07 -11.66 -7.01
CA GLY A 180 -1.87 -12.38 -5.76
C GLY A 180 -1.34 -11.47 -4.65
N PHE A 181 -1.07 -12.06 -3.49
CA PHE A 181 -0.43 -11.39 -2.37
C PHE A 181 0.72 -12.27 -1.88
N GLU A 182 1.93 -11.82 -2.11
CA GLU A 182 3.12 -12.64 -1.92
C GLU A 182 4.21 -11.88 -1.17
N LYS A 183 5.00 -12.62 -0.40
CA LYS A 183 6.19 -12.09 0.24
C LYS A 183 7.31 -11.93 -0.78
N GLN A 184 7.88 -10.75 -0.87
CA GLN A 184 9.05 -10.44 -1.71
C GLN A 184 10.20 -9.96 -0.82
N GLY A 185 11.37 -10.58 -0.99
CA GLY A 185 12.51 -10.32 -0.12
C GLY A 185 12.24 -10.74 1.34
N GLU A 186 12.85 -10.03 2.29
CA GLU A 186 12.78 -10.41 3.71
C GLU A 186 11.55 -9.84 4.43
N LYS A 187 11.09 -8.65 4.04
CA LYS A 187 10.12 -7.86 4.82
C LYS A 187 8.86 -7.48 4.05
N ASP A 188 8.93 -7.39 2.73
CA ASP A 188 7.86 -6.83 1.92
C ASP A 188 6.80 -7.86 1.56
N TRP A 189 5.53 -7.48 1.66
CA TRP A 189 4.38 -8.21 1.14
C TRP A 189 3.70 -7.37 0.08
N VAL A 190 3.67 -7.91 -1.12
CA VAL A 190 3.25 -7.21 -2.33
C VAL A 190 1.90 -7.74 -2.80
N LEU A 191 0.96 -6.83 -2.96
CA LEU A 191 -0.30 -7.08 -3.64
C LEU A 191 -0.12 -6.78 -5.13
N THR A 192 -0.23 -7.79 -5.97
CA THR A 192 -0.32 -7.65 -7.43
C THR A 192 -1.77 -7.80 -7.83
N THR A 193 -2.36 -6.77 -8.45
CA THR A 193 -3.79 -6.73 -8.78
C THR A 193 -4.05 -5.82 -9.98
N LYS A 194 -5.29 -5.76 -10.48
CA LYS A 194 -5.67 -4.91 -11.60
C LYS A 194 -6.15 -3.54 -11.18
N LEU A 195 -5.65 -2.52 -11.89
CA LEU A 195 -6.19 -1.16 -11.96
C LEU A 195 -6.70 -0.94 -13.39
N GLY A 196 -8.01 -0.98 -13.59
CA GLY A 196 -8.56 -1.18 -14.92
C GLY A 196 -8.05 -2.50 -15.52
N ASP A 197 -7.49 -2.43 -16.73
CA ASP A 197 -6.88 -3.59 -17.40
C ASP A 197 -5.38 -3.76 -17.12
N THR A 198 -4.76 -2.84 -16.40
CA THR A 198 -3.32 -2.85 -16.12
C THR A 198 -3.03 -3.58 -14.81
N LEU A 199 -2.07 -4.50 -14.85
CA LEU A 199 -1.55 -5.14 -13.66
C LEU A 199 -0.60 -4.18 -12.93
N VAL A 200 -0.82 -4.01 -11.63
CA VAL A 200 -0.03 -3.12 -10.76
C VAL A 200 0.35 -3.83 -9.48
N SER A 201 1.44 -3.41 -8.89
CA SER A 201 1.94 -3.94 -7.61
C SER A 201 2.01 -2.84 -6.55
N ILE A 202 1.68 -3.21 -5.32
CA ILE A 202 1.64 -2.33 -4.15
C ILE A 202 2.30 -3.05 -2.99
N ILE A 203 3.31 -2.44 -2.35
CA ILE A 203 3.80 -2.95 -1.06
C ILE A 203 2.83 -2.49 0.02
N LEU A 204 2.03 -3.42 0.54
CA LEU A 204 1.06 -3.15 1.62
C LEU A 204 1.63 -3.36 3.01
N ILE A 205 2.63 -4.23 3.15
CA ILE A 205 3.33 -4.50 4.42
C ILE A 205 4.82 -4.49 4.11
N GLY A 206 5.58 -3.76 4.91
CA GLY A 206 7.02 -3.60 4.78
C GLY A 206 7.42 -2.13 4.83
N ALA A 207 8.53 -1.84 5.50
CA ALA A 207 9.11 -0.50 5.58
C ALA A 207 10.41 -0.43 4.76
N ALA A 208 10.63 0.70 4.09
CA ALA A 208 11.92 1.02 3.48
C ALA A 208 12.98 1.19 4.57
N GLU A 209 14.20 0.77 4.30
CA GLU A 209 15.36 0.96 5.18
C GLU A 209 15.93 2.38 5.02
#